data_0658fdd385b1f4b4bcf243ed92756a1e
#
_entry.id   0658fdd385b1f4b4bcf243ed92756a1e
#
_cell.length_a   1.000
_cell.length_b   1.000
_cell.length_c   1.000
_cell.angle_alpha   90.00
_cell.angle_beta   90.00
_cell.angle_gamma   90.00
#
_symmetry.space_group_name_H-M   'P 1'
#
loop_
_entity.id
_entity.type
_entity.pdbx_description
1 polymer ?
#
loop_
_entity_poly.entity_id
_entity_poly.type
_entity_poly.pdbx_seq_one_letter_code
_entity_poly.pdbx_strand_id
1 'polypeptide(L)'
;MIRQFLRNASSNATKATISTTSSLSTSTNNNYVNTPEQQRQEQRPELLTILPSKRILNRILFDIDSQLTYKQMIPILNHIYKNLSTPESINLNQLKIQSSYDLMKFKKLLQEIRKVTNSINVHLLDLENELIEQSAELGNNDAITILAFETVRKRQILKEIVDEEDYQHANELIKQLIDINHPLVFKMAGDLSWELNQPNQAIEYWQTYIQLASNKNSGGDDYDDHLCQIYYNMGYYYCTYLKHPNLTLAKLNFQKCINHGFGGGGGSSGGNSNEFIVKSHFYLGQLYVNTNPKLSKYHWEISSSSGLKDSIINLGFLEMNCFQNYNLAIEWFKLGVELNPNEVQCLIGLFDAYIALQNWKSANIYLSKLNKLFETITEKKKKTSELPESIKSSIIYNESMLKTFHETRLNDIKLVTSKIV
;
A
#
# COMPACT_ATOMS: atom_id res chain seq x y z
N MET A 1 -6.40 11.39 32.86
CA MET A 1 -5.65 10.20 32.44
C MET A 1 -5.74 9.99 30.92
N ILE A 2 -6.90 9.78 30.33
CA ILE A 2 -7.05 9.58 28.86
C ILE A 2 -6.45 10.73 28.05
N ARG A 3 -6.67 12.01 28.40
CA ARG A 3 -6.08 13.17 27.73
C ARG A 3 -4.56 13.17 27.70
N GLN A 4 -3.93 12.77 28.80
CA GLN A 4 -2.46 12.76 28.92
C GLN A 4 -1.84 11.61 28.14
N PHE A 5 -2.52 10.46 28.13
CA PHE A 5 -2.16 9.29 27.31
C PHE A 5 -2.24 9.61 25.82
N LEU A 6 -3.35 10.18 25.35
CA LEU A 6 -3.57 10.50 23.94
C LEU A 6 -2.53 11.51 23.42
N ARG A 7 -2.10 12.48 24.25
CA ARG A 7 -1.06 13.45 23.88
C ARG A 7 0.35 12.87 23.81
N ASN A 8 0.68 11.96 24.73
CA ASN A 8 1.98 11.27 24.70
C ASN A 8 2.12 10.39 23.46
N ALA A 9 1.03 9.75 23.04
CA ALA A 9 0.98 8.95 21.82
C ALA A 9 1.29 9.76 20.55
N SER A 10 0.80 11.01 20.47
CA SER A 10 0.99 11.90 19.31
C SER A 10 2.33 12.63 19.31
N SER A 11 2.80 13.14 20.46
CA SER A 11 4.06 13.88 20.54
C SER A 11 5.28 13.04 20.12
N ASN A 12 5.18 11.72 20.25
CA ASN A 12 6.22 10.79 19.79
C ASN A 12 6.16 10.52 18.27
N ALA A 13 5.00 10.63 17.63
CA ALA A 13 4.86 10.47 16.18
C ALA A 13 5.62 11.55 15.38
N THR A 14 5.58 12.78 15.86
CA THR A 14 6.25 13.94 15.23
C THR A 14 7.78 13.88 15.37
N LYS A 15 8.31 13.22 16.39
CA LYS A 15 9.76 13.09 16.61
C LYS A 15 10.42 11.99 15.76
N ALA A 16 9.72 10.89 15.49
CA ALA A 16 10.27 9.76 14.77
C ALA A 16 10.47 10.00 13.26
N THR A 17 9.68 10.87 12.64
CA THR A 17 9.76 11.19 11.20
C THR A 17 10.95 12.09 10.83
N ILE A 18 11.68 12.64 11.81
CA ILE A 18 12.75 13.64 11.60
C ILE A 18 14.16 13.06 11.74
N SER A 19 14.31 11.86 12.31
CA SER A 19 15.65 11.30 12.63
C SER A 19 16.40 10.65 11.46
N THR A 20 15.85 10.60 10.26
CA THR A 20 16.46 9.89 9.12
C THR A 20 17.17 10.76 8.07
N THR A 21 17.24 12.08 8.26
CA THR A 21 18.02 12.94 7.35
C THR A 21 18.69 14.10 8.10
N SER A 22 19.84 13.87 8.70
CA SER A 22 20.92 14.88 8.76
C SER A 22 22.09 14.41 9.64
N SER A 23 23.10 13.89 9.01
CA SER A 23 24.47 13.99 9.49
C SER A 23 25.23 14.86 8.50
N LEU A 24 25.52 16.12 8.84
CA LEU A 24 26.81 16.78 8.53
C LEU A 24 26.85 18.22 9.07
N SER A 25 27.95 18.45 9.75
CA SER A 25 28.72 19.69 9.96
C SER A 25 28.38 20.61 11.14
N THR A 26 29.33 20.57 12.04
CA THR A 26 29.69 21.49 13.11
C THR A 26 29.95 22.94 12.66
N SER A 27 29.38 23.93 13.36
CA SER A 27 30.17 25.09 13.85
C SER A 27 29.38 25.89 14.89
N THR A 28 30.10 26.24 15.94
CA THR A 28 29.71 26.99 17.14
C THR A 28 29.24 28.42 16.83
N ASN A 29 28.09 28.82 17.39
CA ASN A 29 27.90 30.16 17.96
C ASN A 29 26.66 30.18 18.87
N ASN A 30 26.85 30.63 20.12
CA ASN A 30 25.83 30.85 21.13
C ASN A 30 24.89 31.96 20.71
N ASN A 31 23.67 31.62 20.33
CA ASN A 31 22.50 32.49 20.41
C ASN A 31 21.33 31.59 20.82
N TYR A 32 20.44 32.07 21.67
CA TYR A 32 19.23 31.41 22.14
C TYR A 32 18.53 30.71 20.98
N VAL A 33 18.75 29.42 20.85
CA VAL A 33 18.16 28.60 19.79
C VAL A 33 16.76 28.26 20.26
N ASN A 34 15.76 28.91 19.66
CA ASN A 34 14.39 28.44 19.71
C ASN A 34 14.36 26.96 19.30
N THR A 35 13.66 26.13 20.05
CA THR A 35 13.52 24.70 19.75
C THR A 35 12.97 24.53 18.32
N PRO A 36 13.30 23.42 17.62
CA PRO A 36 12.78 23.19 16.26
C PRO A 36 11.26 23.26 16.15
N GLU A 37 10.54 23.05 17.24
CA GLU A 37 9.09 23.20 17.36
C GLU A 37 8.64 24.67 17.33
N GLN A 38 9.37 25.57 18.02
CA GLN A 38 9.07 27.01 17.98
C GLN A 38 9.32 27.64 16.61
N GLN A 39 10.38 27.20 15.91
CA GLN A 39 10.67 27.66 14.54
C GLN A 39 9.62 27.17 13.51
N ARG A 40 8.99 26.00 13.74
CA ARG A 40 7.89 25.50 12.92
C ARG A 40 6.58 26.25 13.13
N GLN A 41 6.36 26.85 14.31
CA GLN A 41 5.15 27.62 14.63
C GLN A 41 5.12 28.95 13.92
N GLU A 42 6.27 29.62 13.73
CA GLU A 42 6.34 30.94 13.08
C GLU A 42 6.15 30.92 11.56
N GLN A 43 6.20 29.75 10.91
CA GLN A 43 6.14 29.61 9.44
C GLN A 43 5.00 28.71 8.92
N ARG A 44 4.00 28.39 9.77
CA ARG A 44 2.89 27.53 9.32
C ARG A 44 2.02 28.27 8.30
N PRO A 45 1.84 27.75 7.06
CA PRO A 45 1.04 28.41 6.04
C PRO A 45 -0.44 28.44 6.44
N GLU A 46 -1.21 29.35 5.87
CA GLU A 46 -2.66 29.37 6.08
C GLU A 46 -3.31 28.07 5.55
N LEU A 47 -4.28 27.51 6.29
CA LEU A 47 -4.95 26.28 5.92
C LEU A 47 -5.51 26.30 4.49
N LEU A 48 -6.10 27.44 4.08
CA LEU A 48 -6.70 27.57 2.76
C LEU A 48 -5.69 27.54 1.61
N THR A 49 -4.42 27.86 1.86
CA THR A 49 -3.36 27.80 0.84
C THR A 49 -2.86 26.38 0.57
N ILE A 50 -3.00 25.48 1.55
CA ILE A 50 -2.56 24.09 1.46
C ILE A 50 -3.69 23.11 1.10
N LEU A 51 -4.95 23.57 1.22
CA LEU A 51 -6.11 22.79 0.80
C LEU A 51 -6.34 22.92 -0.71
N PRO A 52 -6.85 21.87 -1.38
CA PRO A 52 -7.24 21.96 -2.78
C PRO A 52 -8.43 22.89 -2.99
N SER A 53 -8.75 23.20 -4.25
CA SER A 53 -9.84 24.11 -4.59
C SER A 53 -11.18 23.64 -3.99
N LYS A 54 -12.06 24.60 -3.67
CA LYS A 54 -13.40 24.35 -3.14
C LYS A 54 -14.20 23.33 -3.96
N ARG A 55 -13.99 23.30 -5.29
CA ARG A 55 -14.69 22.34 -6.16
C ARG A 55 -14.28 20.91 -5.87
N ILE A 56 -12.98 20.68 -5.66
CA ILE A 56 -12.43 19.36 -5.31
C ILE A 56 -12.91 18.95 -3.91
N LEU A 57 -12.86 19.87 -2.93
CA LEU A 57 -13.32 19.60 -1.57
C LEU A 57 -14.81 19.24 -1.52
N ASN A 58 -15.67 19.98 -2.25
CA ASN A 58 -17.09 19.63 -2.33
C ASN A 58 -17.33 18.27 -2.95
N ARG A 59 -16.55 17.86 -3.97
CA ARG A 59 -16.62 16.54 -4.55
C ARG A 59 -16.25 15.47 -3.54
N ILE A 60 -15.12 15.64 -2.85
CA ILE A 60 -14.68 14.67 -1.83
C ILE A 60 -15.70 14.58 -0.70
N LEU A 61 -16.25 15.71 -0.23
CA LEU A 61 -17.30 15.73 0.81
C LEU A 61 -18.55 14.95 0.39
N PHE A 62 -18.92 15.04 -0.88
CA PHE A 62 -20.01 14.26 -1.45
C PHE A 62 -19.64 12.77 -1.50
N ASP A 63 -18.45 12.46 -1.98
CA ASP A 63 -17.96 11.07 -2.12
C ASP A 63 -17.85 10.34 -0.76
N ILE A 64 -17.53 11.06 0.35
CA ILE A 64 -17.47 10.49 1.70
C ILE A 64 -18.79 10.58 2.48
N ASP A 65 -19.87 10.94 1.82
CA ASP A 65 -21.22 11.12 2.44
C ASP A 65 -21.16 11.97 3.72
N SER A 66 -20.53 13.15 3.63
CA SER A 66 -20.43 14.08 4.75
C SER A 66 -21.73 14.85 4.95
N GLN A 67 -22.25 14.85 6.18
CA GLN A 67 -23.41 15.65 6.53
C GLN A 67 -23.08 17.15 6.61
N LEU A 68 -21.81 17.50 6.83
CA LEU A 68 -21.35 18.87 6.91
C LEU A 68 -20.94 19.42 5.55
N THR A 69 -21.41 20.61 5.25
CA THR A 69 -21.06 21.34 4.04
C THR A 69 -19.68 21.99 4.16
N TYR A 70 -19.06 22.36 3.03
CA TYR A 70 -17.81 23.10 2.98
C TYR A 70 -17.81 24.35 3.90
N LYS A 71 -18.94 25.10 3.95
CA LYS A 71 -19.05 26.33 4.77
C LYS A 71 -19.04 26.03 6.26
N GLN A 72 -19.50 24.88 6.69
CA GLN A 72 -19.49 24.45 8.10
C GLN A 72 -18.15 23.82 8.47
N MET A 73 -17.55 23.06 7.57
CA MET A 73 -16.29 22.33 7.78
C MET A 73 -15.09 23.28 7.94
N ILE A 74 -14.93 24.26 7.04
CA ILE A 74 -13.72 25.13 7.02
C ILE A 74 -13.48 25.88 8.33
N PRO A 75 -14.48 26.50 8.97
CA PRO A 75 -14.27 27.16 10.25
C PRO A 75 -13.77 26.19 11.34
N ILE A 76 -14.28 24.96 11.35
CA ILE A 76 -13.90 23.92 12.31
C ILE A 76 -12.44 23.53 12.09
N LEU A 77 -12.09 23.13 10.86
CA LEU A 77 -10.72 22.75 10.52
C LEU A 77 -9.72 23.88 10.77
N ASN A 78 -10.09 25.13 10.43
CA ASN A 78 -9.22 26.28 10.65
C ASN A 78 -9.02 26.59 12.14
N HIS A 79 -10.03 26.38 12.96
CA HIS A 79 -9.91 26.55 14.42
C HIS A 79 -8.96 25.52 15.01
N ILE A 80 -9.12 24.22 14.66
CA ILE A 80 -8.24 23.16 15.12
C ILE A 80 -6.82 23.40 14.59
N TYR A 81 -6.66 23.72 13.31
CA TYR A 81 -5.37 23.98 12.67
C TYR A 81 -4.57 25.11 13.31
N LYS A 82 -5.24 26.22 13.67
CA LYS A 82 -4.59 27.35 14.35
C LYS A 82 -4.14 27.00 15.77
N ASN A 83 -4.83 26.09 16.43
CA ASN A 83 -4.57 25.71 17.81
C ASN A 83 -3.75 24.40 17.93
N LEU A 84 -3.18 23.87 16.84
CA LEU A 84 -2.34 22.67 16.88
C LEU A 84 -1.14 22.76 17.83
N SER A 85 -0.68 23.99 18.12
CA SER A 85 0.42 24.21 19.07
C SER A 85 -0.04 24.26 20.54
N THR A 86 -1.33 24.47 20.74
CA THR A 86 -1.98 24.56 22.05
C THR A 86 -3.29 23.78 22.04
N PRO A 87 -3.22 22.42 21.92
CA PRO A 87 -4.42 21.58 21.78
C PRO A 87 -5.43 21.76 22.91
N GLU A 88 -4.94 22.12 24.11
CA GLU A 88 -5.80 22.39 25.30
C GLU A 88 -6.77 23.56 25.11
N SER A 89 -6.47 24.47 24.17
CA SER A 89 -7.32 25.61 23.86
C SER A 89 -8.45 25.28 22.88
N ILE A 90 -8.46 24.07 22.30
CA ILE A 90 -9.47 23.64 21.35
C ILE A 90 -10.78 23.37 22.10
N ASN A 91 -11.76 24.24 21.91
CA ASN A 91 -13.07 24.10 22.52
C ASN A 91 -14.11 23.72 21.46
N LEU A 92 -14.35 22.42 21.31
CA LEU A 92 -15.27 21.85 20.32
C LEU A 92 -16.73 22.23 20.55
N ASN A 93 -17.11 22.51 21.83
CA ASN A 93 -18.48 22.95 22.17
C ASN A 93 -18.86 24.29 21.52
N GLN A 94 -17.90 25.17 21.31
CA GLN A 94 -18.12 26.48 20.63
C GLN A 94 -18.33 26.32 19.12
N LEU A 95 -17.84 25.21 18.53
CA LEU A 95 -17.84 25.00 17.09
C LEU A 95 -19.10 24.30 16.56
N LYS A 96 -20.09 24.04 17.43
CA LYS A 96 -21.35 23.33 17.07
C LYS A 96 -21.08 21.98 16.38
N ILE A 97 -20.02 21.28 16.78
CA ILE A 97 -19.75 19.91 16.36
C ILE A 97 -20.76 19.03 17.06
N GLN A 98 -21.65 18.40 16.31
CA GLN A 98 -22.73 17.59 16.85
C GLN A 98 -22.31 16.17 17.20
N SER A 99 -21.22 15.68 16.58
CA SER A 99 -20.78 14.31 16.73
C SER A 99 -19.27 14.14 16.56
N SER A 100 -18.67 13.26 17.34
CA SER A 100 -17.29 12.80 17.15
C SER A 100 -17.08 12.15 15.77
N TYR A 101 -18.14 11.64 15.16
CA TYR A 101 -18.14 11.11 13.79
C TYR A 101 -17.77 12.16 12.74
N ASP A 102 -18.15 13.43 12.94
CA ASP A 102 -17.81 14.51 12.01
C ASP A 102 -16.30 14.72 11.94
N LEU A 103 -15.59 14.61 13.06
CA LEU A 103 -14.13 14.71 13.11
C LEU A 103 -13.46 13.55 12.35
N MET A 104 -13.99 12.33 12.46
CA MET A 104 -13.52 11.19 11.73
C MET A 104 -13.81 11.31 10.21
N LYS A 105 -14.93 11.91 9.82
CA LYS A 105 -15.19 12.28 8.41
C LYS A 105 -14.18 13.31 7.89
N PHE A 106 -13.77 14.29 8.71
CA PHE A 106 -12.73 15.24 8.32
C PHE A 106 -11.35 14.58 8.19
N LYS A 107 -11.02 13.66 9.09
CA LYS A 107 -9.83 12.81 8.95
C LYS A 107 -9.86 12.06 7.61
N LYS A 108 -10.97 11.44 7.25
CA LYS A 108 -11.15 10.76 5.96
C LYS A 108 -10.99 11.74 4.77
N LEU A 109 -11.57 12.95 4.88
CA LEU A 109 -11.38 14.00 3.88
C LEU A 109 -9.90 14.31 3.64
N LEU A 110 -9.10 14.48 4.70
CA LEU A 110 -7.66 14.76 4.57
C LEU A 110 -6.91 13.60 3.91
N GLN A 111 -7.28 12.37 4.19
CA GLN A 111 -6.75 11.18 3.52
C GLN A 111 -7.08 11.17 2.03
N GLU A 112 -8.32 11.48 1.64
CA GLU A 112 -8.73 11.56 0.24
C GLU A 112 -8.03 12.73 -0.49
N ILE A 113 -7.80 13.86 0.19
CA ILE A 113 -6.99 14.96 -0.38
C ILE A 113 -5.59 14.46 -0.74
N ARG A 114 -4.92 13.69 0.12
CA ARG A 114 -3.60 13.11 -0.19
C ARG A 114 -3.63 12.20 -1.42
N LYS A 115 -4.66 11.38 -1.55
CA LYS A 115 -4.83 10.51 -2.71
C LYS A 115 -5.03 11.30 -4.00
N VAL A 116 -5.93 12.30 -3.99
CA VAL A 116 -6.24 13.13 -5.16
C VAL A 116 -5.06 14.01 -5.58
N THR A 117 -4.33 14.57 -4.62
CA THR A 117 -3.18 15.45 -4.88
C THR A 117 -1.88 14.67 -5.11
N ASN A 118 -1.87 13.38 -4.80
CA ASN A 118 -0.68 12.53 -4.79
C ASN A 118 0.53 13.17 -4.06
N SER A 119 0.23 13.90 -2.98
CA SER A 119 1.23 14.66 -2.21
C SER A 119 0.99 14.50 -0.71
N ILE A 120 2.10 14.49 0.05
CA ILE A 120 2.08 14.45 1.50
C ILE A 120 2.45 15.84 2.02
N ASN A 121 1.52 16.47 2.73
CA ASN A 121 1.75 17.74 3.41
C ASN A 121 1.80 17.49 4.91
N VAL A 122 2.93 17.82 5.55
CA VAL A 122 3.18 17.58 6.98
C VAL A 122 2.14 18.29 7.86
N HIS A 123 1.76 19.50 7.50
CA HIS A 123 0.78 20.28 8.28
C HIS A 123 -0.63 19.68 8.22
N LEU A 124 -0.99 19.04 7.11
CA LEU A 124 -2.27 18.31 7.01
C LEU A 124 -2.22 16.97 7.77
N LEU A 125 -1.04 16.34 7.89
CA LEU A 125 -0.85 15.17 8.74
C LEU A 125 -0.98 15.52 10.22
N ASP A 126 -0.38 16.64 10.66
CA ASP A 126 -0.52 17.13 12.03
C ASP A 126 -2.00 17.40 12.36
N LEU A 127 -2.74 18.02 11.41
CA LEU A 127 -4.17 18.25 11.57
C LEU A 127 -4.96 16.92 11.61
N GLU A 128 -4.59 15.95 10.82
CA GLU A 128 -5.24 14.63 10.81
C GLU A 128 -5.07 13.91 12.16
N ASN A 129 -3.88 13.95 12.74
CA ASN A 129 -3.60 13.36 14.04
C ASN A 129 -4.41 14.06 15.14
N GLU A 130 -4.43 15.40 15.15
CA GLU A 130 -5.25 16.15 16.12
C GLU A 130 -6.74 15.84 16.01
N LEU A 131 -7.27 15.66 14.78
CA LEU A 131 -8.67 15.26 14.59
C LEU A 131 -8.98 13.89 15.22
N ILE A 132 -8.05 12.94 15.15
CA ILE A 132 -8.21 11.63 15.79
C ILE A 132 -8.21 11.78 17.31
N GLU A 133 -7.28 12.57 17.87
CA GLU A 133 -7.18 12.80 19.31
C GLU A 133 -8.44 13.48 19.86
N GLN A 134 -8.89 14.54 19.21
CA GLN A 134 -10.11 15.25 19.59
C GLN A 134 -11.35 14.34 19.48
N SER A 135 -11.40 13.47 18.47
CA SER A 135 -12.48 12.49 18.32
C SER A 135 -12.46 11.44 19.43
N ALA A 136 -11.28 10.97 19.83
CA ALA A 136 -11.11 10.03 20.92
C ALA A 136 -11.49 10.67 22.28
N GLU A 137 -11.16 11.93 22.51
CA GLU A 137 -11.59 12.67 23.70
C GLU A 137 -13.12 12.79 23.80
N LEU A 138 -13.81 12.84 22.66
CA LEU A 138 -15.28 12.81 22.59
C LEU A 138 -15.87 11.38 22.70
N GLY A 139 -15.03 10.37 22.95
CA GLY A 139 -15.43 8.99 23.16
C GLY A 139 -15.73 8.20 21.87
N ASN A 140 -15.14 8.57 20.75
CA ASN A 140 -15.28 7.80 19.53
C ASN A 140 -14.43 6.52 19.56
N ASN A 141 -15.09 5.36 19.49
CA ASN A 141 -14.42 4.07 19.59
C ASN A 141 -13.46 3.79 18.43
N ASP A 142 -13.73 4.27 17.21
CA ASP A 142 -12.82 4.11 16.08
C ASP A 142 -11.51 4.89 16.33
N ALA A 143 -11.62 6.14 16.80
CA ALA A 143 -10.47 6.97 17.12
C ALA A 143 -9.63 6.38 18.26
N ILE A 144 -10.29 5.93 19.34
CA ILE A 144 -9.62 5.24 20.46
C ILE A 144 -8.91 3.99 19.98
N THR A 145 -9.55 3.19 19.11
CA THR A 145 -8.94 1.99 18.51
C THR A 145 -7.67 2.34 17.74
N ILE A 146 -7.72 3.35 16.87
CA ILE A 146 -6.58 3.77 16.06
C ILE A 146 -5.39 4.16 16.94
N LEU A 147 -5.61 5.02 17.94
CA LEU A 147 -4.54 5.50 18.83
C LEU A 147 -3.96 4.37 19.71
N ALA A 148 -4.80 3.49 20.24
CA ALA A 148 -4.35 2.36 21.04
C ALA A 148 -3.47 1.40 20.23
N PHE A 149 -3.90 1.02 19.01
CA PHE A 149 -3.10 0.16 18.13
C PHE A 149 -1.84 0.83 17.60
N GLU A 150 -1.86 2.15 17.38
CA GLU A 150 -0.65 2.88 16.99
C GLU A 150 0.41 2.83 18.09
N THR A 151 0.02 2.99 19.35
CA THR A 151 0.91 2.87 20.51
C THR A 151 1.51 1.46 20.61
N VAL A 152 0.68 0.43 20.46
CA VAL A 152 1.14 -0.97 20.46
C VAL A 152 2.09 -1.25 19.30
N ARG A 153 1.77 -0.76 18.10
CA ARG A 153 2.59 -0.92 16.89
C ARG A 153 3.95 -0.24 16.99
N LYS A 154 4.00 0.98 17.53
CA LYS A 154 5.26 1.70 17.80
C LYS A 154 6.20 0.84 18.64
N ARG A 155 5.71 0.25 19.73
CA ARG A 155 6.53 -0.59 20.61
C ARG A 155 6.91 -1.94 19.97
N GLN A 156 5.95 -2.66 19.39
CA GLN A 156 6.16 -4.05 18.95
C GLN A 156 6.86 -4.15 17.59
N ILE A 157 6.56 -3.27 16.65
CA ILE A 157 7.05 -3.33 15.27
C ILE A 157 8.17 -2.33 15.05
N LEU A 158 7.94 -1.06 15.36
CA LEU A 158 8.92 0.01 15.12
C LEU A 158 10.05 0.01 16.16
N LYS A 159 9.89 -0.72 17.28
CA LYS A 159 10.84 -0.77 18.39
C LYS A 159 11.14 0.60 18.99
N GLU A 160 10.21 1.52 18.92
CA GLU A 160 10.30 2.84 19.53
C GLU A 160 10.15 2.74 21.06
N ILE A 161 10.73 3.71 21.76
CA ILE A 161 10.59 3.81 23.21
C ILE A 161 9.19 4.38 23.48
N VAL A 162 8.33 3.55 24.02
CA VAL A 162 6.98 3.90 24.49
C VAL A 162 6.96 3.74 26.00
N ASP A 163 6.35 4.70 26.73
CA ASP A 163 6.20 4.61 28.17
C ASP A 163 5.40 3.35 28.54
N GLU A 164 5.80 2.69 29.61
CA GLU A 164 5.15 1.46 30.06
C GLU A 164 3.70 1.71 30.47
N GLU A 165 3.39 2.84 31.10
CA GLU A 165 2.04 3.22 31.49
C GLU A 165 1.16 3.42 30.28
N ASP A 166 1.64 4.12 29.26
CA ASP A 166 0.93 4.34 27.99
C ASP A 166 0.67 3.01 27.27
N TYR A 167 1.63 2.11 27.25
CA TYR A 167 1.48 0.80 26.64
C TYR A 167 0.46 -0.07 27.35
N GLN A 168 0.48 -0.10 28.70
CA GLN A 168 -0.49 -0.85 29.50
C GLN A 168 -1.91 -0.28 29.33
N HIS A 169 -2.04 1.03 29.33
CA HIS A 169 -3.32 1.68 29.12
C HIS A 169 -3.90 1.41 27.71
N ALA A 170 -3.05 1.43 26.67
CA ALA A 170 -3.45 1.06 25.32
C ALA A 170 -4.01 -0.38 25.27
N ASN A 171 -3.34 -1.33 25.92
CA ASN A 171 -3.81 -2.71 25.99
C ASN A 171 -5.13 -2.86 26.76
N GLU A 172 -5.35 -2.08 27.83
CA GLU A 172 -6.62 -2.05 28.55
C GLU A 172 -7.77 -1.52 27.69
N LEU A 173 -7.54 -0.43 26.95
CA LEU A 173 -8.52 0.11 26.00
C LEU A 173 -8.88 -0.91 24.91
N ILE A 174 -7.89 -1.59 24.36
CA ILE A 174 -8.11 -2.65 23.37
C ILE A 174 -8.97 -3.76 23.96
N LYS A 175 -8.72 -4.21 25.19
CA LYS A 175 -9.54 -5.23 25.86
C LYS A 175 -10.98 -4.76 26.04
N GLN A 176 -11.20 -3.54 26.53
CA GLN A 176 -12.54 -2.98 26.70
C GLN A 176 -13.31 -2.92 25.37
N LEU A 177 -12.63 -2.56 24.28
CA LEU A 177 -13.22 -2.50 22.95
C LEU A 177 -13.50 -3.90 22.36
N ILE A 178 -12.70 -4.91 22.71
CA ILE A 178 -12.98 -6.33 22.39
C ILE A 178 -14.25 -6.79 23.13
N ASP A 179 -14.40 -6.46 24.42
CA ASP A 179 -15.53 -6.87 25.24
C ASP A 179 -16.87 -6.34 24.69
N ILE A 180 -16.88 -5.16 24.10
CA ILE A 180 -18.05 -4.60 23.41
C ILE A 180 -18.19 -5.04 21.96
N ASN A 181 -17.34 -5.94 21.46
CA ASN A 181 -17.30 -6.41 20.09
C ASN A 181 -17.21 -5.26 19.06
N HIS A 182 -16.33 -4.28 19.31
CA HIS A 182 -16.12 -3.20 18.38
C HIS A 182 -15.38 -3.70 17.12
N PRO A 183 -15.97 -3.59 15.90
CA PRO A 183 -15.43 -4.28 14.73
C PRO A 183 -13.99 -3.87 14.36
N LEU A 184 -13.68 -2.56 14.40
CA LEU A 184 -12.38 -2.04 13.99
C LEU A 184 -11.22 -2.64 14.79
N VAL A 185 -11.45 -3.03 16.06
CA VAL A 185 -10.43 -3.69 16.88
C VAL A 185 -9.97 -5.00 16.27
N PHE A 186 -10.90 -5.82 15.80
CA PHE A 186 -10.58 -7.12 15.17
C PHE A 186 -9.84 -6.93 13.83
N LYS A 187 -10.20 -5.89 13.05
CA LYS A 187 -9.47 -5.56 11.84
C LYS A 187 -8.02 -5.18 12.16
N MET A 188 -7.82 -4.28 13.11
CA MET A 188 -6.48 -3.80 13.47
C MET A 188 -5.65 -4.86 14.20
N ALA A 189 -6.26 -5.71 15.01
CA ALA A 189 -5.58 -6.86 15.62
C ALA A 189 -5.12 -7.87 14.57
N GLY A 190 -5.92 -8.11 13.54
CA GLY A 190 -5.55 -8.95 12.41
C GLY A 190 -4.38 -8.36 11.62
N ASP A 191 -4.41 -7.05 11.33
CA ASP A 191 -3.32 -6.36 10.63
C ASP A 191 -2.02 -6.41 11.44
N LEU A 192 -2.09 -6.14 12.73
CA LEU A 192 -0.93 -6.21 13.64
C LEU A 192 -0.34 -7.64 13.70
N SER A 193 -1.20 -8.66 13.83
CA SER A 193 -0.78 -10.07 13.83
C SER A 193 -0.11 -10.45 12.50
N TRP A 194 -0.63 -9.93 11.37
CA TRP A 194 -0.01 -10.13 10.06
C TRP A 194 1.37 -9.50 9.95
N GLU A 195 1.54 -8.25 10.41
CA GLU A 195 2.83 -7.57 10.46
C GLU A 195 3.84 -8.27 11.39
N LEU A 196 3.36 -8.90 12.47
CA LEU A 196 4.16 -9.71 13.39
C LEU A 196 4.48 -11.12 12.87
N ASN A 197 4.12 -11.42 11.61
CA ASN A 197 4.30 -12.74 10.98
C ASN A 197 3.56 -13.89 11.70
N GLN A 198 2.37 -13.60 12.20
CA GLN A 198 1.45 -14.53 12.85
C GLN A 198 0.17 -14.71 12.01
N PRO A 199 0.25 -15.30 10.80
CA PRO A 199 -0.85 -15.28 9.84
C PRO A 199 -2.08 -16.05 10.31
N ASN A 200 -1.93 -17.10 11.12
CA ASN A 200 -3.06 -17.88 11.65
C ASN A 200 -3.95 -17.00 12.56
N GLN A 201 -3.35 -16.25 13.49
CA GLN A 201 -4.08 -15.32 14.35
C GLN A 201 -4.72 -14.18 13.55
N ALA A 202 -4.02 -13.67 12.55
CA ALA A 202 -4.57 -12.64 11.67
C ALA A 202 -5.86 -13.09 11.00
N ILE A 203 -5.90 -14.34 10.49
CA ILE A 203 -7.10 -14.91 9.88
C ILE A 203 -8.27 -15.00 10.86
N GLU A 204 -8.05 -15.44 12.10
CA GLU A 204 -9.09 -15.55 13.12
C GLU A 204 -9.70 -14.18 13.45
N TYR A 205 -8.87 -13.16 13.64
CA TYR A 205 -9.33 -11.80 13.86
C TYR A 205 -10.13 -11.24 12.68
N TRP A 206 -9.63 -11.41 11.45
CA TRP A 206 -10.33 -10.94 10.25
C TRP A 206 -11.65 -11.68 10.02
N GLN A 207 -11.74 -12.98 10.33
CA GLN A 207 -13.01 -13.72 10.27
C GLN A 207 -14.03 -13.15 11.26
N THR A 208 -13.59 -12.82 12.48
CA THR A 208 -14.45 -12.17 13.49
C THR A 208 -14.92 -10.79 12.97
N TYR A 209 -14.02 -9.99 12.38
CA TYR A 209 -14.40 -8.72 11.77
C TYR A 209 -15.47 -8.89 10.69
N ILE A 210 -15.29 -9.85 9.77
CA ILE A 210 -16.26 -10.13 8.70
C ILE A 210 -17.63 -10.51 9.27
N GLN A 211 -17.67 -11.33 10.31
CA GLN A 211 -18.93 -11.73 10.98
C GLN A 211 -19.64 -10.52 11.60
N LEU A 212 -18.90 -9.68 12.32
CA LEU A 212 -19.45 -8.47 12.93
C LEU A 212 -19.92 -7.44 11.90
N ALA A 213 -19.15 -7.27 10.82
CA ALA A 213 -19.49 -6.37 9.71
C ALA A 213 -20.78 -6.82 8.99
N SER A 214 -20.95 -8.13 8.77
CA SER A 214 -22.13 -8.69 8.11
C SER A 214 -23.42 -8.50 8.92
N ASN A 215 -23.32 -8.43 10.24
CA ASN A 215 -24.47 -8.26 11.13
C ASN A 215 -24.92 -6.79 11.28
N LYS A 216 -24.08 -5.84 10.95
CA LYS A 216 -24.42 -4.41 10.92
C LYS A 216 -24.85 -4.03 9.51
N ASN A 217 -26.15 -3.83 9.28
CA ASN A 217 -26.71 -3.26 8.03
C ASN A 217 -26.26 -1.80 7.77
N SER A 218 -25.18 -1.37 8.35
CA SER A 218 -24.59 -0.04 8.20
C SER A 218 -23.51 -0.08 7.11
N GLY A 219 -23.93 -0.11 5.84
CA GLY A 219 -23.05 0.08 4.71
C GLY A 219 -22.45 1.49 4.71
N GLY A 220 -21.24 1.62 5.22
CA GLY A 220 -20.41 2.79 5.01
C GLY A 220 -19.24 2.38 4.11
N ASP A 221 -18.80 3.24 3.20
CA ASP A 221 -17.70 3.00 2.24
C ASP A 221 -16.41 2.50 2.88
N ASP A 222 -16.15 2.83 4.16
CA ASP A 222 -14.98 2.35 4.90
C ASP A 222 -14.98 0.84 5.14
N TYR A 223 -16.16 0.22 5.25
CA TYR A 223 -16.28 -1.23 5.41
C TYR A 223 -15.85 -1.98 4.16
N ASP A 224 -16.22 -1.50 2.99
CA ASP A 224 -15.90 -2.18 1.74
C ASP A 224 -14.40 -2.12 1.43
N ASP A 225 -13.73 -1.01 1.73
CA ASP A 225 -12.27 -0.88 1.59
C ASP A 225 -11.53 -1.86 2.53
N HIS A 226 -11.96 -1.97 3.79
CA HIS A 226 -11.37 -2.91 4.74
C HIS A 226 -11.62 -4.37 4.33
N LEU A 227 -12.83 -4.70 3.88
CA LEU A 227 -13.17 -6.04 3.41
C LEU A 227 -12.36 -6.45 2.19
N CYS A 228 -12.14 -5.52 1.24
CA CYS A 228 -11.30 -5.78 0.08
C CYS A 228 -9.88 -6.18 0.48
N GLN A 229 -9.24 -5.41 1.38
CA GLN A 229 -7.91 -5.73 1.92
C GLN A 229 -7.89 -7.09 2.65
N ILE A 230 -8.85 -7.33 3.52
CA ILE A 230 -8.95 -8.56 4.31
C ILE A 230 -9.09 -9.77 3.39
N TYR A 231 -10.02 -9.73 2.44
CA TYR A 231 -10.21 -10.84 1.50
C TYR A 231 -8.98 -11.08 0.62
N TYR A 232 -8.29 -10.04 0.19
CA TYR A 232 -7.02 -10.20 -0.51
C TYR A 232 -5.98 -10.90 0.35
N ASN A 233 -5.76 -10.46 1.60
CA ASN A 233 -4.79 -11.05 2.51
C ASN A 233 -5.14 -12.52 2.85
N MET A 234 -6.43 -12.83 3.06
CA MET A 234 -6.90 -14.20 3.25
C MET A 234 -6.65 -15.06 2.00
N GLY A 235 -6.93 -14.54 0.81
CA GLY A 235 -6.62 -15.23 -0.46
C GLY A 235 -5.15 -15.55 -0.58
N TYR A 236 -4.28 -14.59 -0.27
CA TYR A 236 -2.84 -14.75 -0.27
C TYR A 236 -2.36 -15.78 0.77
N TYR A 237 -2.93 -15.76 1.98
CA TYR A 237 -2.66 -16.76 3.01
C TYR A 237 -2.94 -18.20 2.53
N TYR A 238 -4.12 -18.42 1.93
CA TYR A 238 -4.50 -19.74 1.44
C TYR A 238 -3.64 -20.25 0.27
N CYS A 239 -3.01 -19.34 -0.48
CA CYS A 239 -2.07 -19.69 -1.53
C CYS A 239 -0.67 -20.03 -1.04
N THR A 240 -0.17 -19.28 -0.02
CA THR A 240 1.29 -19.19 0.21
C THR A 240 1.73 -19.70 1.58
N TYR A 241 0.93 -19.52 2.62
CA TYR A 241 1.35 -19.83 3.99
C TYR A 241 1.01 -21.25 4.45
N LEU A 242 0.04 -21.89 3.82
CA LEU A 242 -0.33 -23.27 4.17
C LEU A 242 0.66 -24.28 3.57
N LYS A 243 1.03 -25.32 4.34
CA LYS A 243 1.81 -26.46 3.82
C LYS A 243 1.16 -27.11 2.60
N HIS A 244 -0.17 -27.14 2.59
CA HIS A 244 -0.99 -27.60 1.47
C HIS A 244 -1.91 -26.45 1.05
N PRO A 245 -1.59 -25.71 -0.02
CA PRO A 245 -2.37 -24.56 -0.46
C PRO A 245 -3.84 -24.94 -0.73
N ASN A 246 -4.75 -24.15 -0.20
CA ASN A 246 -6.18 -24.31 -0.49
C ASN A 246 -6.60 -23.34 -1.61
N LEU A 247 -6.38 -23.78 -2.84
CA LEU A 247 -6.62 -22.96 -4.03
C LEU A 247 -8.10 -22.60 -4.22
N THR A 248 -9.03 -23.41 -3.70
CA THR A 248 -10.47 -23.12 -3.77
C THR A 248 -10.84 -21.95 -2.86
N LEU A 249 -10.38 -21.95 -1.60
CA LEU A 249 -10.58 -20.83 -0.69
C LEU A 249 -9.84 -19.58 -1.15
N ALA A 250 -8.65 -19.74 -1.71
CA ALA A 250 -7.90 -18.63 -2.28
C ALA A 250 -8.68 -17.94 -3.41
N LYS A 251 -9.17 -18.69 -4.40
CA LYS A 251 -10.00 -18.17 -5.49
C LYS A 251 -11.24 -17.44 -4.96
N LEU A 252 -11.95 -18.06 -4.01
CA LEU A 252 -13.15 -17.47 -3.43
C LEU A 252 -12.86 -16.12 -2.76
N ASN A 253 -11.77 -16.03 -2.00
CA ASN A 253 -11.41 -14.79 -1.30
C ASN A 253 -10.97 -13.69 -2.28
N PHE A 254 -10.16 -14.00 -3.30
CA PHE A 254 -9.82 -13.01 -4.32
C PHE A 254 -11.03 -12.51 -5.10
N GLN A 255 -12.01 -13.39 -5.41
CA GLN A 255 -13.28 -12.97 -6.03
C GLN A 255 -14.09 -12.06 -5.11
N LYS A 256 -14.17 -12.36 -3.81
CA LYS A 256 -14.82 -11.50 -2.83
C LYS A 256 -14.15 -10.13 -2.74
N CYS A 257 -12.81 -10.08 -2.73
CA CYS A 257 -12.06 -8.80 -2.77
C CYS A 257 -12.49 -7.95 -3.98
N ILE A 258 -12.55 -8.55 -5.17
CA ILE A 258 -12.95 -7.86 -6.39
C ILE A 258 -14.41 -7.35 -6.27
N ASN A 259 -15.32 -8.18 -5.80
CA ASN A 259 -16.74 -7.82 -5.69
C ASN A 259 -16.97 -6.66 -4.71
N HIS A 260 -16.31 -6.66 -3.56
CA HIS A 260 -16.41 -5.56 -2.59
C HIS A 260 -15.76 -4.27 -3.11
N GLY A 261 -14.69 -4.38 -3.87
CA GLY A 261 -14.02 -3.21 -4.42
C GLY A 261 -14.77 -2.53 -5.59
N PHE A 262 -15.70 -3.25 -6.26
CA PHE A 262 -16.58 -2.67 -7.30
C PHE A 262 -17.94 -2.21 -6.76
N GLY A 263 -18.33 -2.63 -5.55
CA GLY A 263 -19.67 -2.41 -4.99
C GLY A 263 -19.89 -1.04 -4.34
N GLY A 264 -18.83 -0.32 -4.00
CA GLY A 264 -18.92 1.05 -3.49
C GLY A 264 -19.36 2.00 -4.60
N GLY A 265 -20.60 2.50 -4.53
CA GLY A 265 -21.28 3.25 -5.58
C GLY A 265 -20.45 4.33 -6.23
N GLY A 266 -20.22 4.15 -7.50
CA GLY A 266 -19.95 5.19 -8.50
C GLY A 266 -18.84 6.19 -8.18
N GLY A 267 -17.59 5.82 -8.34
CA GLY A 267 -16.54 6.78 -8.67
C GLY A 267 -15.80 7.40 -7.50
N SER A 268 -14.90 6.74 -6.96
CA SER A 268 -13.77 7.22 -6.15
C SER A 268 -13.46 6.35 -4.93
N SER A 269 -13.51 5.05 -5.04
CA SER A 269 -12.79 4.23 -4.05
C SER A 269 -11.30 4.45 -4.30
N GLY A 270 -10.77 5.42 -3.55
CA GLY A 270 -9.44 5.92 -3.75
C GLY A 270 -8.38 4.87 -3.49
N GLY A 271 -7.42 4.82 -4.37
CA GLY A 271 -6.05 4.32 -4.24
C GLY A 271 -5.80 2.94 -3.64
N ASN A 272 -6.18 2.68 -2.42
CA ASN A 272 -5.77 1.45 -1.71
C ASN A 272 -6.58 0.21 -2.09
N SER A 273 -7.91 0.31 -2.20
CA SER A 273 -8.75 -0.81 -2.65
C SER A 273 -8.42 -1.23 -4.06
N ASN A 274 -8.12 -0.28 -4.95
CA ASN A 274 -7.73 -0.55 -6.32
C ASN A 274 -6.47 -1.42 -6.41
N GLU A 275 -5.48 -1.20 -5.54
CA GLU A 275 -4.26 -2.02 -5.48
C GLU A 275 -4.58 -3.50 -5.13
N PHE A 276 -5.44 -3.73 -4.13
CA PHE A 276 -5.81 -5.10 -3.74
C PHE A 276 -6.65 -5.80 -4.81
N ILE A 277 -7.51 -5.06 -5.52
CA ILE A 277 -8.27 -5.58 -6.67
C ILE A 277 -7.32 -6.01 -7.78
N VAL A 278 -6.39 -5.14 -8.16
CA VAL A 278 -5.39 -5.41 -9.21
C VAL A 278 -4.55 -6.65 -8.86
N LYS A 279 -4.07 -6.74 -7.62
CA LYS A 279 -3.33 -7.91 -7.13
C LYS A 279 -4.21 -9.16 -7.08
N SER A 280 -5.50 -9.05 -6.72
CA SER A 280 -6.44 -10.18 -6.74
C SER A 280 -6.66 -10.71 -8.15
N HIS A 281 -6.78 -9.84 -9.15
CA HIS A 281 -6.83 -10.27 -10.56
C HIS A 281 -5.53 -10.98 -10.97
N PHE A 282 -4.38 -10.48 -10.55
CA PHE A 282 -3.10 -11.13 -10.82
C PHE A 282 -3.05 -12.56 -10.28
N TYR A 283 -3.39 -12.76 -9.00
CA TYR A 283 -3.39 -14.09 -8.38
C TYR A 283 -4.45 -15.03 -8.97
N LEU A 284 -5.64 -14.52 -9.30
CA LEU A 284 -6.64 -15.32 -10.02
C LEU A 284 -6.12 -15.80 -11.38
N GLY A 285 -5.43 -14.92 -12.12
CA GLY A 285 -4.77 -15.30 -13.36
C GLY A 285 -3.79 -16.46 -13.15
N GLN A 286 -2.93 -16.40 -12.13
CA GLN A 286 -2.02 -17.48 -11.77
C GLN A 286 -2.75 -18.79 -11.41
N LEU A 287 -3.85 -18.69 -10.65
CA LEU A 287 -4.64 -19.84 -10.22
C LEU A 287 -5.42 -20.52 -11.35
N TYR A 288 -5.68 -19.79 -12.45
CA TYR A 288 -6.41 -20.32 -13.60
C TYR A 288 -5.53 -20.76 -14.77
N VAL A 289 -4.23 -20.43 -14.77
CA VAL A 289 -3.34 -20.67 -15.92
C VAL A 289 -3.36 -22.13 -16.42
N ASN A 290 -3.37 -23.11 -15.52
CA ASN A 290 -3.37 -24.53 -15.85
C ASN A 290 -4.77 -25.12 -16.07
N THR A 291 -5.84 -24.47 -15.57
CA THR A 291 -7.21 -25.01 -15.63
C THR A 291 -8.07 -24.31 -16.67
N ASN A 292 -7.89 -23.01 -16.85
CA ASN A 292 -8.61 -22.19 -17.81
C ASN A 292 -7.74 -21.03 -18.31
N PRO A 293 -6.87 -21.25 -19.31
CA PRO A 293 -5.99 -20.21 -19.82
C PRO A 293 -6.71 -18.94 -20.34
N LYS A 294 -7.95 -19.09 -20.87
CA LYS A 294 -8.73 -17.94 -21.31
C LYS A 294 -9.15 -17.04 -20.14
N LEU A 295 -9.55 -17.63 -19.02
CA LEU A 295 -9.91 -16.88 -17.82
C LEU A 295 -8.65 -16.28 -17.16
N SER A 296 -7.52 -17.01 -17.19
CA SER A 296 -6.23 -16.48 -16.79
C SER A 296 -5.86 -15.22 -17.57
N LYS A 297 -5.98 -15.27 -18.91
CA LYS A 297 -5.77 -14.12 -19.80
C LYS A 297 -6.63 -12.94 -19.40
N TYR A 298 -7.94 -13.13 -19.24
CA TYR A 298 -8.88 -12.09 -18.82
C TYR A 298 -8.44 -11.38 -17.52
N HIS A 299 -8.07 -12.15 -16.50
CA HIS A 299 -7.64 -11.58 -15.23
C HIS A 299 -6.30 -10.82 -15.35
N TRP A 300 -5.33 -11.34 -16.11
CA TRP A 300 -4.06 -10.66 -16.31
C TRP A 300 -4.19 -9.42 -17.21
N GLU A 301 -5.11 -9.40 -18.17
CA GLU A 301 -5.41 -8.19 -18.97
C GLU A 301 -5.93 -7.04 -18.08
N ILE A 302 -6.82 -7.35 -17.12
CA ILE A 302 -7.31 -6.33 -16.17
C ILE A 302 -6.16 -5.82 -15.28
N SER A 303 -5.35 -6.71 -14.72
CA SER A 303 -4.25 -6.28 -13.85
C SER A 303 -3.14 -5.55 -14.61
N SER A 304 -2.87 -5.93 -15.87
CA SER A 304 -1.90 -5.25 -16.73
C SER A 304 -2.37 -3.85 -17.14
N SER A 305 -3.67 -3.65 -17.34
CA SER A 305 -4.23 -2.32 -17.65
C SER A 305 -4.00 -1.30 -16.54
N SER A 306 -3.80 -1.78 -15.31
CA SER A 306 -3.41 -0.97 -14.15
C SER A 306 -1.89 -0.83 -13.98
N GLY A 307 -1.09 -1.29 -14.95
CA GLY A 307 0.36 -1.16 -14.96
C GLY A 307 1.12 -2.23 -14.15
N LEU A 308 0.47 -3.33 -13.73
CA LEU A 308 1.17 -4.40 -13.02
C LEU A 308 2.10 -5.16 -13.97
N LYS A 309 3.40 -4.91 -13.84
CA LYS A 309 4.45 -5.47 -14.69
C LYS A 309 4.42 -7.00 -14.79
N ASP A 310 4.22 -7.68 -13.66
CA ASP A 310 4.23 -9.14 -13.63
C ASP A 310 3.08 -9.74 -14.46
N SER A 311 1.95 -9.06 -14.56
CA SER A 311 0.84 -9.46 -15.43
C SER A 311 1.18 -9.34 -16.92
N ILE A 312 1.90 -8.28 -17.29
CA ILE A 312 2.38 -8.07 -18.67
C ILE A 312 3.32 -9.20 -19.09
N ILE A 313 4.27 -9.55 -18.23
CA ILE A 313 5.21 -10.65 -18.45
C ILE A 313 4.45 -11.97 -18.60
N ASN A 314 3.53 -12.24 -17.68
CA ASN A 314 2.75 -13.48 -17.69
C ASN A 314 1.85 -13.60 -18.92
N LEU A 315 1.27 -12.47 -19.39
CA LEU A 315 0.51 -12.44 -20.67
C LEU A 315 1.40 -12.79 -21.86
N GLY A 316 2.61 -12.27 -21.92
CA GLY A 316 3.56 -12.63 -22.98
C GLY A 316 3.83 -14.13 -23.01
N PHE A 317 4.12 -14.74 -21.88
CA PHE A 317 4.34 -16.19 -21.79
C PHE A 317 3.07 -17.00 -22.03
N LEU A 318 1.91 -16.53 -21.61
CA LEU A 318 0.64 -17.21 -21.87
C LEU A 318 0.31 -17.24 -23.37
N GLU A 319 0.46 -16.11 -24.07
CA GLU A 319 0.26 -16.01 -25.51
C GLU A 319 1.23 -16.90 -26.27
N MET A 320 2.48 -16.93 -25.84
CA MET A 320 3.52 -17.75 -26.48
C MET A 320 3.30 -19.26 -26.25
N ASN A 321 3.08 -19.68 -25.00
CA ASN A 321 3.12 -21.08 -24.63
C ASN A 321 1.77 -21.79 -24.72
N CYS A 322 0.65 -21.08 -24.41
CA CYS A 322 -0.68 -21.68 -24.42
C CYS A 322 -1.44 -21.43 -25.71
N PHE A 323 -1.34 -20.22 -26.26
CA PHE A 323 -2.07 -19.84 -27.47
C PHE A 323 -1.22 -19.86 -28.74
N GLN A 324 0.09 -20.04 -28.64
CA GLN A 324 1.05 -20.03 -29.75
C GLN A 324 0.96 -18.74 -30.60
N ASN A 325 0.52 -17.66 -30.01
CA ASN A 325 0.38 -16.35 -30.66
C ASN A 325 1.65 -15.51 -30.45
N TYR A 326 2.69 -15.89 -31.17
CA TYR A 326 4.02 -15.27 -31.01
C TYR A 326 4.03 -13.75 -31.32
N ASN A 327 3.21 -13.29 -32.26
CA ASN A 327 3.13 -11.86 -32.57
C ASN A 327 2.59 -11.06 -31.38
N LEU A 328 1.50 -11.51 -30.76
CA LEU A 328 0.93 -10.84 -29.60
C LEU A 328 1.83 -10.98 -28.36
N ALA A 329 2.51 -12.11 -28.21
CA ALA A 329 3.52 -12.30 -27.16
C ALA A 329 4.65 -11.28 -27.28
N ILE A 330 5.13 -11.01 -28.50
CA ILE A 330 6.16 -9.99 -28.77
C ILE A 330 5.67 -8.61 -28.32
N GLU A 331 4.41 -8.25 -28.59
CA GLU A 331 3.89 -6.93 -28.18
C GLU A 331 3.83 -6.80 -26.65
N TRP A 332 3.39 -7.84 -25.93
CA TRP A 332 3.42 -7.84 -24.47
C TRP A 332 4.84 -7.74 -23.90
N PHE A 333 5.78 -8.51 -24.44
CA PHE A 333 7.17 -8.44 -23.98
C PHE A 333 7.84 -7.10 -24.32
N LYS A 334 7.53 -6.48 -25.48
CA LYS A 334 8.01 -5.14 -25.80
C LYS A 334 7.50 -4.10 -24.79
N LEU A 335 6.21 -4.16 -24.44
CA LEU A 335 5.64 -3.32 -23.39
C LEU A 335 6.36 -3.51 -22.05
N GLY A 336 6.69 -4.75 -21.69
CA GLY A 336 7.48 -5.03 -20.49
C GLY A 336 8.89 -4.44 -20.54
N VAL A 337 9.54 -4.44 -21.71
CA VAL A 337 10.86 -3.82 -21.92
C VAL A 337 10.76 -2.28 -21.91
N GLU A 338 9.68 -1.68 -22.37
CA GLU A 338 9.43 -0.24 -22.27
C GLU A 338 9.34 0.22 -20.82
N LEU A 339 8.67 -0.57 -19.96
CA LEU A 339 8.58 -0.30 -18.52
C LEU A 339 9.93 -0.52 -17.81
N ASN A 340 10.68 -1.55 -18.19
CA ASN A 340 12.00 -1.84 -17.67
C ASN A 340 12.92 -2.40 -18.77
N PRO A 341 13.83 -1.59 -19.32
CA PRO A 341 14.72 -2.01 -20.40
C PRO A 341 15.62 -3.22 -20.09
N ASN A 342 15.85 -3.50 -18.82
CA ASN A 342 16.67 -4.61 -18.33
C ASN A 342 15.85 -5.78 -17.79
N GLU A 343 14.56 -5.89 -18.15
CA GLU A 343 13.73 -7.00 -17.72
C GLU A 343 14.12 -8.31 -18.41
N VAL A 344 14.87 -9.15 -17.69
CA VAL A 344 15.46 -10.38 -18.23
C VAL A 344 14.39 -11.31 -18.81
N GLN A 345 13.25 -11.47 -18.13
CA GLN A 345 12.17 -12.35 -18.57
C GLN A 345 11.58 -11.89 -19.91
N CYS A 346 11.36 -10.59 -20.08
CA CYS A 346 10.87 -10.05 -21.35
C CYS A 346 11.88 -10.19 -22.49
N LEU A 347 13.16 -9.96 -22.21
CA LEU A 347 14.22 -10.13 -23.21
C LEU A 347 14.36 -11.58 -23.67
N ILE A 348 14.26 -12.55 -22.75
CA ILE A 348 14.24 -13.98 -23.06
C ILE A 348 12.99 -14.32 -23.87
N GLY A 349 11.81 -13.86 -23.45
CA GLY A 349 10.55 -14.08 -24.15
C GLY A 349 10.57 -13.53 -25.59
N LEU A 350 11.17 -12.35 -25.81
CA LEU A 350 11.37 -11.78 -27.14
C LEU A 350 12.32 -12.64 -27.99
N PHE A 351 13.42 -13.11 -27.41
CA PHE A 351 14.32 -14.03 -28.11
C PHE A 351 13.59 -15.30 -28.54
N ASP A 352 12.93 -15.99 -27.61
CA ASP A 352 12.20 -17.24 -27.87
C ASP A 352 11.07 -17.04 -28.91
N ALA A 353 10.29 -15.96 -28.81
CA ALA A 353 9.23 -15.66 -29.77
C ALA A 353 9.75 -15.36 -31.19
N TYR A 354 10.87 -14.65 -31.32
CA TYR A 354 11.48 -14.40 -32.63
C TYR A 354 12.13 -15.66 -33.22
N ILE A 355 12.65 -16.58 -32.38
CA ILE A 355 13.10 -17.90 -32.83
C ILE A 355 11.92 -18.69 -33.42
N ALA A 356 10.79 -18.74 -32.71
CA ALA A 356 9.60 -19.45 -33.17
C ALA A 356 9.07 -18.88 -34.50
N LEU A 357 9.19 -17.58 -34.74
CA LEU A 357 8.85 -16.94 -36.02
C LEU A 357 9.98 -17.00 -37.08
N GLN A 358 11.09 -17.65 -36.78
CA GLN A 358 12.27 -17.74 -37.66
C GLN A 358 12.84 -16.34 -38.05
N ASN A 359 12.62 -15.34 -37.24
CA ASN A 359 13.15 -13.98 -37.43
C ASN A 359 14.53 -13.86 -36.76
N TRP A 360 15.53 -14.42 -37.41
CA TRP A 360 16.91 -14.54 -36.88
C TRP A 360 17.54 -13.18 -36.59
N LYS A 361 17.26 -12.16 -37.44
CA LYS A 361 17.81 -10.81 -37.27
C LYS A 361 17.32 -10.19 -35.94
N SER A 362 16.02 -10.26 -35.67
CA SER A 362 15.45 -9.74 -34.43
C SER A 362 15.89 -10.56 -33.21
N ALA A 363 15.93 -11.90 -33.32
CA ALA A 363 16.44 -12.76 -32.27
C ALA A 363 17.89 -12.39 -31.87
N ASN A 364 18.76 -12.11 -32.83
CA ASN A 364 20.14 -11.70 -32.54
C ASN A 364 20.26 -10.36 -31.82
N ILE A 365 19.37 -9.42 -32.10
CA ILE A 365 19.34 -8.14 -31.37
C ILE A 365 19.11 -8.39 -29.87
N TYR A 366 18.16 -9.25 -29.54
CA TYR A 366 17.82 -9.55 -28.13
C TYR A 366 18.88 -10.45 -27.49
N LEU A 367 19.48 -11.38 -28.24
CA LEU A 367 20.64 -12.15 -27.78
C LEU A 367 21.81 -11.23 -27.38
N SER A 368 22.12 -10.24 -28.23
CA SER A 368 23.18 -9.27 -27.94
C SER A 368 22.89 -8.44 -26.69
N LYS A 369 21.61 -8.05 -26.48
CA LYS A 369 21.17 -7.37 -25.25
C LYS A 369 21.31 -8.24 -24.01
N LEU A 370 20.91 -9.53 -24.10
CA LEU A 370 21.03 -10.50 -22.99
C LEU A 370 22.49 -10.74 -22.61
N ASN A 371 23.39 -10.91 -23.61
CA ASN A 371 24.82 -11.06 -23.38
C ASN A 371 25.44 -9.83 -22.66
N LYS A 372 25.14 -8.64 -23.14
CA LYS A 372 25.59 -7.39 -22.50
C LYS A 372 25.07 -7.25 -21.08
N LEU A 373 23.81 -7.62 -20.86
CA LEU A 373 23.21 -7.58 -19.53
C LEU A 373 23.87 -8.58 -18.58
N PHE A 374 24.19 -9.79 -19.08
CA PHE A 374 24.90 -10.81 -18.32
C PHE A 374 26.30 -10.35 -17.88
N GLU A 375 27.06 -9.73 -18.78
CA GLU A 375 28.36 -9.13 -18.44
C GLU A 375 28.21 -8.07 -17.36
N THR A 376 27.25 -7.14 -17.53
CA THR A 376 26.99 -6.07 -16.56
C THR A 376 26.60 -6.60 -15.18
N ILE A 377 25.76 -7.63 -15.10
CA ILE A 377 25.31 -8.26 -13.86
C ILE A 377 26.49 -8.97 -13.17
N THR A 378 27.31 -9.67 -13.95
CA THR A 378 28.49 -10.39 -13.45
C THR A 378 29.53 -9.41 -12.86
N GLU A 379 29.74 -8.25 -13.50
CA GLU A 379 30.61 -7.19 -13.00
C GLU A 379 30.04 -6.56 -11.71
N LYS A 380 28.74 -6.28 -11.67
CA LYS A 380 28.08 -5.74 -10.47
C LYS A 380 28.19 -6.71 -9.28
N LYS A 381 28.09 -8.01 -9.52
CA LYS A 381 28.23 -9.03 -8.49
C LYS A 381 29.61 -8.99 -7.81
N LYS A 382 30.67 -8.67 -8.54
CA LYS A 382 32.03 -8.54 -7.97
C LYS A 382 32.13 -7.36 -6.98
N LYS A 383 31.22 -6.38 -7.07
CA LYS A 383 31.20 -5.15 -6.24
C LYS A 383 30.09 -5.15 -5.18
N THR A 384 29.43 -6.28 -4.93
CA THR A 384 28.20 -6.35 -4.12
C THR A 384 28.38 -6.31 -2.60
N SER A 385 29.61 -6.23 -2.04
CA SER A 385 29.81 -6.21 -0.60
C SER A 385 29.07 -5.10 0.13
N GLU A 386 28.80 -3.97 -0.53
CA GLU A 386 28.25 -2.75 0.06
C GLU A 386 26.78 -2.47 -0.27
N LEU A 387 26.11 -3.34 -1.07
CA LEU A 387 24.73 -3.09 -1.52
C LEU A 387 23.68 -3.64 -0.54
N PRO A 388 22.48 -3.02 -0.48
CA PRO A 388 21.34 -3.54 0.27
C PRO A 388 20.97 -4.98 -0.12
N GLU A 389 20.51 -5.79 0.84
CA GLU A 389 20.23 -7.22 0.65
C GLU A 389 19.18 -7.48 -0.46
N SER A 390 18.18 -6.61 -0.58
CA SER A 390 17.17 -6.68 -1.64
C SER A 390 17.75 -6.55 -3.06
N ILE A 391 18.76 -5.69 -3.22
CA ILE A 391 19.46 -5.51 -4.50
C ILE A 391 20.37 -6.71 -4.80
N LYS A 392 21.05 -7.25 -3.78
CA LYS A 392 21.85 -8.46 -3.92
C LYS A 392 21.03 -9.64 -4.39
N SER A 393 19.86 -9.87 -3.76
CA SER A 393 18.95 -10.95 -4.10
C SER A 393 18.47 -10.84 -5.57
N SER A 394 18.14 -9.62 -6.03
CA SER A 394 17.74 -9.37 -7.42
C SER A 394 18.89 -9.65 -8.41
N ILE A 395 20.12 -9.26 -8.09
CA ILE A 395 21.31 -9.52 -8.93
C ILE A 395 21.55 -11.03 -9.05
N ILE A 396 21.49 -11.76 -7.94
CA ILE A 396 21.69 -13.22 -7.91
C ILE A 396 20.61 -13.93 -8.73
N TYR A 397 19.34 -13.54 -8.57
CA TYR A 397 18.21 -14.08 -9.30
C TYR A 397 18.37 -13.89 -10.82
N ASN A 398 18.65 -12.66 -11.26
CA ASN A 398 18.83 -12.34 -12.68
C ASN A 398 20.06 -13.06 -13.29
N GLU A 399 21.16 -13.18 -12.56
CA GLU A 399 22.34 -13.94 -12.97
C GLU A 399 22.00 -15.42 -13.18
N SER A 400 21.29 -16.02 -12.22
CA SER A 400 20.85 -17.42 -12.30
C SER A 400 19.96 -17.65 -13.52
N MET A 401 19.02 -16.75 -13.77
CA MET A 401 18.12 -16.83 -14.92
C MET A 401 18.88 -16.75 -16.25
N LEU A 402 19.85 -15.84 -16.36
CA LEU A 402 20.67 -15.70 -17.57
C LEU A 402 21.60 -16.90 -17.81
N LYS A 403 22.15 -17.50 -16.75
CA LYS A 403 22.90 -18.76 -16.85
C LYS A 403 22.02 -19.88 -17.40
N THR A 404 20.85 -20.06 -16.80
CA THR A 404 19.87 -21.06 -17.25
C THR A 404 19.46 -20.82 -18.71
N PHE A 405 19.27 -19.56 -19.13
CA PHE A 405 19.01 -19.21 -20.53
C PHE A 405 20.12 -19.70 -21.46
N HIS A 406 21.37 -19.39 -21.17
CA HIS A 406 22.51 -19.80 -22.01
C HIS A 406 22.66 -21.32 -22.07
N GLU A 407 22.43 -22.01 -20.97
CA GLU A 407 22.52 -23.48 -20.91
C GLU A 407 21.38 -24.15 -21.70
N THR A 408 20.16 -23.69 -21.53
CA THR A 408 18.97 -24.33 -22.12
C THR A 408 18.74 -23.97 -23.58
N ARG A 409 19.22 -22.83 -24.07
CA ARG A 409 19.06 -22.31 -25.45
C ARG A 409 20.35 -22.39 -26.27
N LEU A 410 21.32 -23.19 -25.87
CA LEU A 410 22.61 -23.28 -26.55
C LEU A 410 22.48 -23.61 -28.07
N ASN A 411 21.54 -24.47 -28.43
CA ASN A 411 21.32 -24.85 -29.84
C ASN A 411 20.69 -23.71 -30.65
N ASP A 412 19.72 -22.99 -30.04
CA ASP A 412 19.07 -21.84 -30.70
C ASP A 412 20.04 -20.69 -30.87
N ILE A 413 20.90 -20.45 -29.88
CA ILE A 413 21.97 -19.44 -29.95
C ILE A 413 22.94 -19.75 -31.10
N LYS A 414 23.37 -20.99 -31.22
CA LYS A 414 24.24 -21.44 -32.34
C LYS A 414 23.54 -21.29 -33.68
N LEU A 415 22.24 -21.60 -33.76
CA LEU A 415 21.46 -21.46 -34.98
C LEU A 415 21.35 -20.00 -35.40
N VAL A 416 21.04 -19.07 -34.46
CA VAL A 416 20.96 -17.63 -34.73
C VAL A 416 22.29 -17.10 -35.24
N THR A 417 23.39 -17.45 -34.59
CA THR A 417 24.73 -17.00 -35.01
C THR A 417 25.10 -17.54 -36.39
N SER A 418 24.73 -18.79 -36.73
CA SER A 418 25.03 -19.37 -38.06
C SER A 418 24.17 -18.79 -39.20
N LYS A 419 22.96 -18.28 -38.91
CA LYS A 419 22.05 -17.72 -39.94
C LYS A 419 22.29 -16.23 -40.25
N ILE A 420 23.14 -15.55 -39.51
CA ILE A 420 23.45 -14.12 -39.67
C ILE A 420 24.82 -13.91 -40.33
N VAL A 421 25.72 -14.91 -40.23
CA VAL A 421 26.93 -14.97 -41.00
C VAL A 421 26.61 -15.42 -42.41
#